data_254113a0e99f8cbb675df6ea59994fdd
#
_entry.id   254113a0e99f8cbb675df6ea59994fdd
#
_cell.length_a   1.000
_cell.length_b   1.000
_cell.length_c   1.000
_cell.angle_alpha   90.00
_cell.angle_beta   90.00
_cell.angle_gamma   90.00
#
_symmetry.space_group_name_H-M   'P 1'
#
loop_
_entity.id
_entity.type
_entity.pdbx_description
1 polymer ?
#
loop_
_entity_poly.entity_id
_entity_poly.type
_entity_poly.pdbx_seq_one_letter_code
_entity_poly.pdbx_strand_id
1 'polypeptide(L)' 'MSYRIVQEETLEDLAANVNSLVTNHGFKCRGGVFYDNKTNMYCQALEG' A
#
# COMPACT_ATOMS: atom_id res chain seq x y z
N MET A 1 2.15 17.29 0.87
CA MET A 1 2.05 16.07 0.05
C MET A 1 2.98 15.02 0.62
N SER A 2 2.49 13.84 0.97
CA SER A 2 3.32 12.80 1.53
C SER A 2 3.25 11.54 0.67
N TYR A 3 4.33 10.81 0.63
CA TYR A 3 4.46 9.58 -0.14
C TYR A 3 4.71 8.44 0.82
N ARG A 4 3.96 7.35 0.67
CA ARG A 4 4.05 6.20 1.57
C ARG A 4 4.05 4.91 0.77
N ILE A 5 4.86 3.95 1.20
CA ILE A 5 4.82 2.60 0.66
C ILE A 5 4.34 1.68 1.78
N VAL A 6 3.22 1.01 1.52
CA VAL A 6 2.64 0.05 2.45
C VAL A 6 3.11 -1.34 2.06
N GLN A 7 3.56 -2.12 3.04
CA GLN A 7 4.05 -3.48 2.84
C GLN A 7 3.30 -4.43 3.74
N GLU A 8 2.80 -5.54 3.17
CA GLU A 8 2.13 -6.59 3.93
C GLU A 8 2.47 -7.95 3.35
N GLU A 9 2.37 -8.98 4.17
CA GLU A 9 2.74 -10.34 3.76
C GLU A 9 1.71 -10.96 2.82
N THR A 10 0.45 -10.54 2.87
CA THR A 10 -0.61 -11.06 2.02
C THR A 10 -1.31 -9.94 1.28
N LEU A 11 -1.94 -10.30 0.15
CA LEU A 11 -2.73 -9.34 -0.61
C LEU A 11 -3.95 -8.86 0.16
N GLU A 12 -4.56 -9.74 0.98
CA GLU A 12 -5.71 -9.37 1.78
C GLU A 12 -5.35 -8.30 2.81
N ASP A 13 -4.22 -8.49 3.50
CA ASP A 13 -3.76 -7.52 4.48
C ASP A 13 -3.36 -6.21 3.82
N LEU A 14 -2.73 -6.29 2.65
CA LEU A 14 -2.37 -5.10 1.90
C LEU A 14 -3.62 -4.30 1.51
N ALA A 15 -4.64 -4.98 0.99
CA ALA A 15 -5.89 -4.32 0.61
C ALA A 15 -6.56 -3.64 1.80
N ALA A 16 -6.60 -4.33 2.95
CA ALA A 16 -7.21 -3.76 4.15
C ALA A 16 -6.50 -2.49 4.61
N ASN A 17 -5.16 -2.53 4.62
CA ASN A 17 -4.36 -1.38 5.03
C ASN A 17 -4.51 -0.22 4.06
N VAL A 18 -4.43 -0.51 2.76
CA VAL A 18 -4.60 0.51 1.71
C VAL A 18 -5.99 1.15 1.78
N ASN A 19 -7.03 0.32 1.94
CA ASN A 19 -8.40 0.84 2.04
C ASN A 19 -8.57 1.78 3.23
N SER A 20 -7.95 1.47 4.35
CA SER A 20 -7.98 2.33 5.54
C SER A 20 -7.36 3.69 5.24
N LEU A 21 -6.21 3.70 4.58
CA LEU A 21 -5.52 4.94 4.24
C LEU A 21 -6.30 5.78 3.22
N VAL A 22 -6.88 5.13 2.23
CA VAL A 22 -7.69 5.84 1.23
C VAL A 22 -8.95 6.42 1.87
N THR A 23 -9.66 5.63 2.67
CA THR A 23 -10.94 6.02 3.24
C THR A 23 -10.79 7.03 4.37
N ASN A 24 -9.85 6.80 5.29
CA ASN A 24 -9.75 7.58 6.52
C ASN A 24 -8.76 8.74 6.43
N HIS A 25 -7.80 8.68 5.52
CA HIS A 25 -6.72 9.66 5.46
C HIS A 25 -6.57 10.33 4.10
N GLY A 26 -7.45 10.00 3.15
CA GLY A 26 -7.46 10.66 1.85
C GLY A 26 -6.28 10.35 0.95
N PHE A 27 -5.56 9.25 1.20
CA PHE A 27 -4.46 8.84 0.34
C PHE A 27 -4.98 8.32 -0.99
N LYS A 28 -4.15 8.44 -2.03
CA LYS A 28 -4.45 7.91 -3.37
C LYS A 28 -3.37 6.93 -3.77
N CYS A 29 -3.77 5.82 -4.39
CA CYS A 29 -2.83 4.84 -4.90
C CYS A 29 -2.05 5.40 -6.08
N ARG A 30 -0.76 5.09 -6.12
CA ARG A 30 0.11 5.42 -7.24
C ARG A 30 0.69 4.14 -7.81
N GLY A 31 0.35 3.85 -9.07
CA GLY A 31 0.77 2.62 -9.71
C GLY A 31 0.04 1.40 -9.16
N GLY A 32 0.46 0.23 -9.56
CA GLY A 32 -0.11 -1.03 -9.13
C GLY A 32 0.61 -1.64 -7.96
N VAL A 33 0.09 -2.77 -7.51
CA VAL A 33 0.73 -3.57 -6.45
C VAL A 33 1.98 -4.24 -7.03
N PHE A 34 3.03 -4.29 -6.24
CA PHE A 34 4.24 -5.03 -6.64
C PHE A 34 4.72 -5.89 -5.47
N TYR A 35 5.53 -6.89 -5.81
CA TYR A 35 6.06 -7.83 -4.83
C TYR A 35 7.55 -7.60 -4.66
N ASP A 36 8.00 -7.47 -3.40
CA ASP A 36 9.42 -7.28 -3.09
C ASP A 36 10.03 -8.62 -2.69
N ASN A 37 10.94 -9.11 -3.52
CA ASN A 37 11.61 -10.40 -3.29
C ASN A 37 12.56 -10.40 -2.09
N LYS A 38 13.03 -9.24 -1.68
CA LYS A 38 13.95 -9.13 -0.54
C LYS A 38 13.23 -9.27 0.78
N THR A 39 12.06 -8.66 0.89
CA THR A 39 11.25 -8.69 2.11
C THR A 39 10.17 -9.75 2.07
N ASN A 40 9.88 -10.29 0.88
CA ASN A 40 8.78 -11.22 0.63
C ASN A 40 7.45 -10.60 1.02
N MET A 41 7.26 -9.35 0.63
CA MET A 41 6.03 -8.62 0.92
C MET A 41 5.43 -8.01 -0.33
N TYR A 42 4.10 -7.91 -0.32
CA TYR A 42 3.35 -7.17 -1.34
C TYR A 42 3.32 -5.71 -0.96
N CYS A 43 3.52 -4.83 -1.93
CA CYS A 43 3.70 -3.41 -1.69
C CYS A 43 2.78 -2.58 -2.56
N GLN A 44 2.36 -1.44 -2.02
CA GLN A 44 1.58 -0.45 -2.75
C GLN A 44 2.04 0.94 -2.35
N ALA A 45 2.34 1.77 -3.34
CA ALA A 45 2.69 3.16 -3.11
C ALA A 45 1.43 4.01 -3.06
N LEU A 46 1.40 4.96 -2.14
CA LEU A 46 0.30 5.89 -1.99
C LEU A 46 0.83 7.31 -1.81
N GLU A 47 -0.01 8.26 -2.16
CA GLU A 47 0.30 9.68 -2.04
C GLU A 47 -0.87 10.41 -1.37
N GLY A 48 -0.55 11.25 -0.43
CA GLY A 48 -1.56 12.04 0.27
C GLY A 48 -1.31 13.51 0.28
#